data_53913e85387a454c5498e2f9b8d7455c
#
_entry.id   53913e85387a454c5498e2f9b8d7455c
#
_cell.length_a   1.000
_cell.length_b   1.000
_cell.length_c   1.000
_cell.angle_alpha   90.00
_cell.angle_beta   90.00
_cell.angle_gamma   90.00
#
_symmetry.space_group_name_H-M   'P 1'
#
loop_
_entity.id
_entity.type
_entity.pdbx_description
1 polymer ?
#
loop_
_entity_poly.entity_id
_entity_poly.type
_entity_poly.pdbx_seq_one_letter_code
_entity_poly.pdbx_strand_id
1 'polypeptide(L)'
;MLHPGERRSARNAHVRYSQTCPHRVFAMTPPGKSEDPLLNATIRKRETLADQIYGRILELIASGQLAEGDKLPSEHQISERFEVSRPVVREALARLRDDGIVAAQHGVGSFVRRRPPQGLIEHARADDVAGLMRCMEARLSLEAAAARHAALRATPRDIERIEAALDHMERTMRARKPVREADFDFHMAVAEASGNEIFCDMLNATRGLMLQAIGVAQQLTSAGSEARIEAVLDEHRQILEAIRSRDAEGAALLMSYHLVQARRRVTDQERRA
;
A
#
# COMPACT_ATOMS: atom_id res chain seq x y z
N MET A 1 63.84 -35.72 45.63
CA MET A 1 63.50 -35.56 47.05
C MET A 1 62.13 -34.89 47.15
N LEU A 2 61.17 -35.72 47.57
CA LEU A 2 60.13 -35.47 48.60
C LEU A 2 59.22 -34.26 48.36
N HIS A 3 58.00 -34.48 47.88
CA HIS A 3 56.74 -34.73 48.60
C HIS A 3 56.25 -33.60 49.53
N PRO A 4 54.98 -33.57 49.87
CA PRO A 4 53.67 -33.50 49.10
C PRO A 4 52.69 -32.52 49.78
N GLY A 5 51.49 -32.42 49.22
CA GLY A 5 50.28 -32.08 49.97
C GLY A 5 49.80 -30.65 49.81
N GLU A 6 48.68 -30.39 49.26
CA GLU A 6 47.38 -30.50 49.94
C GLU A 6 46.22 -30.34 48.98
N ARG A 7 45.36 -31.33 48.99
CA ARG A 7 44.05 -31.27 48.33
C ARG A 7 43.15 -30.40 49.16
N ARG A 8 42.60 -29.34 48.56
CA ARG A 8 41.41 -28.69 49.11
C ARG A 8 40.22 -28.90 48.19
N SER A 9 39.32 -29.74 48.71
CA SER A 9 37.99 -30.04 48.29
C SER A 9 37.18 -28.76 48.06
N ALA A 10 36.80 -28.47 46.80
CA ALA A 10 35.73 -27.53 46.52
C ALA A 10 34.40 -28.27 46.62
N ARG A 11 33.64 -27.94 47.66
CA ARG A 11 32.28 -28.47 47.89
C ARG A 11 31.35 -27.93 46.82
N ASN A 12 30.75 -28.87 46.09
CA ASN A 12 29.59 -28.61 45.27
C ASN A 12 28.43 -28.09 46.10
N ALA A 13 28.09 -26.85 45.97
CA ALA A 13 26.83 -26.29 46.47
C ALA A 13 25.75 -26.67 45.45
N HIS A 14 25.08 -27.79 45.69
CA HIS A 14 23.79 -28.08 45.03
C HIS A 14 22.75 -27.07 45.52
N VAL A 15 22.50 -26.07 44.65
CA VAL A 15 21.26 -25.27 44.80
C VAL A 15 20.09 -26.15 44.38
N ARG A 16 19.38 -26.65 45.41
CA ARG A 16 18.10 -27.32 45.20
C ARG A 16 17.06 -26.25 44.84
N TYR A 17 16.69 -26.22 43.58
CA TYR A 17 15.45 -25.54 43.16
C TYR A 17 14.27 -26.34 43.74
N SER A 18 13.64 -25.79 44.77
CA SER A 18 12.38 -26.28 45.26
C SER A 18 11.29 -26.07 44.21
N GLN A 19 10.87 -27.17 43.61
CA GLN A 19 9.67 -27.22 42.78
C GLN A 19 8.45 -27.13 43.67
N THR A 20 7.90 -25.93 43.85
CA THR A 20 6.48 -25.78 44.24
C THR A 20 6.04 -24.33 43.92
N CYS A 21 5.81 -24.05 42.67
CA CYS A 21 4.85 -23.02 42.27
C CYS A 21 3.59 -23.77 41.81
N PRO A 22 2.47 -23.65 42.49
CA PRO A 22 1.21 -24.14 41.94
C PRO A 22 0.85 -23.21 40.77
N HIS A 23 0.92 -23.73 39.56
CA HIS A 23 0.30 -23.11 38.39
C HIS A 23 -1.21 -23.01 38.69
N ARG A 24 -1.63 -21.86 39.23
CA ARG A 24 -2.99 -21.42 39.04
C ARG A 24 -3.19 -21.17 37.56
N VAL A 25 -3.68 -22.16 36.86
CA VAL A 25 -4.30 -21.99 35.57
C VAL A 25 -5.47 -21.03 35.81
N PHE A 26 -5.28 -19.75 35.57
CA PHE A 26 -6.40 -18.86 35.37
C PHE A 26 -7.11 -19.37 34.12
N ALA A 27 -8.16 -20.15 34.35
CA ALA A 27 -9.13 -20.38 33.30
C ALA A 27 -9.64 -18.99 32.91
N MET A 28 -9.11 -18.43 31.80
CA MET A 28 -9.70 -17.28 31.16
C MET A 28 -11.07 -17.75 30.66
N THR A 29 -12.09 -17.46 31.45
CA THR A 29 -13.46 -17.49 30.98
C THR A 29 -13.50 -16.57 29.77
N PRO A 30 -13.93 -17.04 28.58
CA PRO A 30 -14.07 -16.14 27.45
C PRO A 30 -14.95 -14.97 27.89
N PRO A 31 -14.62 -13.72 27.53
CA PRO A 31 -15.42 -12.58 27.92
C PRO A 31 -16.85 -12.86 27.50
N GLY A 32 -17.77 -12.87 28.47
CA GLY A 32 -19.18 -13.01 28.19
C GLY A 32 -19.55 -11.98 27.14
N LYS A 33 -20.34 -12.39 26.14
CA LYS A 33 -20.85 -11.47 25.12
C LYS A 33 -21.47 -10.30 25.88
N SER A 34 -20.92 -9.11 25.70
CA SER A 34 -21.49 -7.88 26.23
C SER A 34 -22.96 -7.82 25.80
N GLU A 35 -23.87 -7.60 26.76
CA GLU A 35 -25.30 -7.43 26.46
C GLU A 35 -25.56 -6.09 25.72
N ASP A 36 -24.55 -5.23 25.61
CA ASP A 36 -24.64 -3.98 24.86
C ASP A 36 -24.64 -4.26 23.35
N PRO A 37 -25.76 -4.01 22.65
CA PRO A 37 -25.87 -4.23 21.20
C PRO A 37 -24.82 -3.45 20.39
N LEU A 38 -24.34 -2.29 20.90
CA LEU A 38 -23.29 -1.48 20.29
C LEU A 38 -21.93 -2.18 20.32
N LEU A 39 -21.60 -2.88 21.42
CA LEU A 39 -20.31 -3.60 21.55
C LEU A 39 -20.29 -4.92 20.78
N ASN A 40 -21.47 -5.46 20.44
CA ASN A 40 -21.64 -6.63 19.59
C ASN A 40 -21.87 -6.29 18.11
N ALA A 41 -21.99 -5.00 17.77
CA ALA A 41 -22.19 -4.55 16.39
C ALA A 41 -20.90 -4.75 15.59
N THR A 42 -20.91 -5.72 14.70
CA THR A 42 -19.84 -5.86 13.69
C THR A 42 -20.06 -4.77 12.65
N ILE A 43 -19.25 -3.71 12.71
CA ILE A 43 -19.20 -2.73 11.63
C ILE A 43 -18.58 -3.44 10.43
N ARG A 44 -19.39 -3.95 9.51
CA ARG A 44 -18.91 -4.22 8.15
C ARG A 44 -18.39 -2.88 7.64
N LYS A 45 -17.13 -2.83 7.22
CA LYS A 45 -16.49 -1.66 6.62
C LYS A 45 -17.24 -1.34 5.32
N ARG A 46 -18.36 -0.62 5.45
CA ARG A 46 -19.06 -0.03 4.31
C ARG A 46 -18.18 1.09 3.80
N GLU A 47 -18.16 1.26 2.52
CA GLU A 47 -17.62 2.46 1.87
C GLU A 47 -18.01 3.70 2.65
N THR A 48 -17.05 4.56 2.97
CA THR A 48 -17.41 5.82 3.65
C THR A 48 -18.20 6.70 2.69
N LEU A 49 -19.02 7.59 3.23
CA LEU A 49 -19.73 8.56 2.40
C LEU A 49 -18.76 9.46 1.61
N ALA A 50 -17.56 9.70 2.14
CA ALA A 50 -16.50 10.42 1.42
C ALA A 50 -15.99 9.62 0.22
N ASP A 51 -15.84 8.29 0.35
CA ASP A 51 -15.46 7.41 -0.76
C ASP A 51 -16.50 7.42 -1.88
N GLN A 52 -17.78 7.36 -1.53
CA GLN A 52 -18.87 7.38 -2.50
C GLN A 52 -18.91 8.71 -3.27
N ILE A 53 -18.71 9.84 -2.59
CA ILE A 53 -18.62 11.15 -3.24
C ILE A 53 -17.40 11.24 -4.14
N TYR A 54 -16.25 10.79 -3.65
CA TYR A 54 -15.01 10.72 -4.42
C TYR A 54 -15.21 9.93 -5.71
N GLY A 55 -15.73 8.68 -5.60
CA GLY A 55 -15.98 7.80 -6.74
C GLY A 55 -16.98 8.43 -7.73
N ARG A 56 -18.07 9.04 -7.24
CA ARG A 56 -19.08 9.65 -8.09
C ARG A 56 -18.57 10.86 -8.87
N ILE A 57 -17.79 11.74 -8.23
CA ILE A 57 -17.19 12.88 -8.94
C ILE A 57 -16.20 12.36 -9.99
N LEU A 58 -15.38 11.38 -9.63
CA LEU A 58 -14.42 10.76 -10.55
C LEU A 58 -15.12 10.14 -11.77
N GLU A 59 -16.23 9.44 -11.58
CA GLU A 59 -17.07 8.88 -12.65
C GLU A 59 -17.62 9.97 -13.60
N LEU A 60 -18.13 11.08 -13.03
CA LEU A 60 -18.64 12.20 -13.82
C LEU A 60 -17.56 12.86 -14.68
N ILE A 61 -16.36 13.01 -14.11
CA ILE A 61 -15.21 13.56 -14.84
C ILE A 61 -14.79 12.60 -15.95
N ALA A 62 -14.75 11.36 -15.65
CA ALA A 62 -14.27 10.33 -16.54
C ALA A 62 -15.24 10.03 -17.69
N SER A 63 -16.55 10.04 -17.44
CA SER A 63 -17.57 9.94 -18.50
C SER A 63 -17.64 11.19 -19.38
N GLY A 64 -16.95 12.29 -19.00
CA GLY A 64 -16.97 13.56 -19.70
C GLY A 64 -18.19 14.43 -19.41
N GLN A 65 -19.01 14.04 -18.43
CA GLN A 65 -20.11 14.88 -17.93
C GLN A 65 -19.56 16.12 -17.18
N LEU A 66 -18.35 16.01 -16.62
CA LEU A 66 -17.54 17.12 -16.13
C LEU A 66 -16.24 17.14 -16.95
N ALA A 67 -16.05 18.13 -17.76
CA ALA A 67 -14.86 18.29 -18.61
C ALA A 67 -13.70 18.93 -17.82
N GLU A 68 -12.48 18.80 -18.35
CA GLU A 68 -11.32 19.53 -17.84
C GLU A 68 -11.55 21.03 -17.94
N GLY A 69 -11.33 21.75 -16.84
CA GLY A 69 -11.61 23.17 -16.69
C GLY A 69 -12.99 23.47 -16.10
N ASP A 70 -13.90 22.51 -16.07
CA ASP A 70 -15.23 22.72 -15.51
C ASP A 70 -15.17 22.99 -13.99
N LYS A 71 -16.03 23.91 -13.55
CA LYS A 71 -16.20 24.20 -12.14
C LYS A 71 -17.08 23.15 -11.49
N LEU A 72 -16.60 22.56 -10.40
CA LEU A 72 -17.42 21.68 -9.56
C LEU A 72 -18.50 22.49 -8.81
N PRO A 73 -19.65 21.86 -8.51
CA PRO A 73 -20.61 22.44 -7.57
C PRO A 73 -19.93 22.79 -6.24
N SER A 74 -20.44 23.79 -5.54
CA SER A 74 -19.92 24.17 -4.22
C SER A 74 -20.07 23.05 -3.20
N GLU A 75 -19.22 23.05 -2.15
CA GLU A 75 -19.33 22.09 -1.04
C GLU A 75 -20.75 22.02 -0.45
N HIS A 76 -21.46 23.17 -0.43
CA HIS A 76 -22.85 23.24 0.03
C HIS A 76 -23.79 22.47 -0.91
N GLN A 77 -23.70 22.73 -2.21
CA GLN A 77 -24.53 22.05 -3.21
C GLN A 77 -24.28 20.54 -3.25
N ILE A 78 -23.03 20.13 -3.13
CA ILE A 78 -22.66 18.70 -3.05
C ILE A 78 -23.24 18.09 -1.76
N SER A 79 -23.09 18.78 -0.62
CA SER A 79 -23.64 18.36 0.69
C SER A 79 -25.15 18.17 0.64
N GLU A 80 -25.89 19.13 0.06
CA GLU A 80 -27.34 19.03 -0.11
C GLU A 80 -27.73 17.90 -1.09
N ARG A 81 -27.02 17.78 -2.22
CA ARG A 81 -27.37 16.81 -3.27
C ARG A 81 -27.19 15.37 -2.82
N PHE A 82 -26.17 15.09 -2.01
CA PHE A 82 -25.85 13.76 -1.50
C PHE A 82 -26.33 13.50 -0.06
N GLU A 83 -27.02 14.49 0.55
CA GLU A 83 -27.53 14.40 1.92
C GLU A 83 -26.44 14.03 2.95
N VAL A 84 -25.25 14.63 2.80
CA VAL A 84 -24.10 14.38 3.66
C VAL A 84 -23.60 15.66 4.32
N SER A 85 -22.82 15.53 5.38
CA SER A 85 -22.24 16.70 6.04
C SER A 85 -21.10 17.33 5.20
N ARG A 86 -20.93 18.66 5.32
CA ARG A 86 -19.83 19.38 4.65
C ARG A 86 -18.43 18.84 4.94
N PRO A 87 -18.08 18.39 6.18
CA PRO A 87 -16.80 17.73 6.43
C PRO A 87 -16.54 16.52 5.52
N VAL A 88 -17.54 15.67 5.27
CA VAL A 88 -17.45 14.52 4.37
C VAL A 88 -17.15 14.96 2.93
N VAL A 89 -17.83 16.02 2.47
CA VAL A 89 -17.56 16.60 1.13
C VAL A 89 -16.13 17.14 1.04
N ARG A 90 -15.66 17.85 2.08
CA ARG A 90 -14.29 18.38 2.12
C ARG A 90 -13.25 17.29 2.08
N GLU A 91 -13.48 16.19 2.79
CA GLU A 91 -12.60 15.02 2.75
C GLU A 91 -12.51 14.46 1.33
N ALA A 92 -13.64 14.21 0.67
CA ALA A 92 -13.66 13.72 -0.71
C ALA A 92 -12.95 14.68 -1.68
N LEU A 93 -13.22 15.99 -1.58
CA LEU A 93 -12.58 17.00 -2.42
C LEU A 93 -11.08 17.18 -2.10
N ALA A 94 -10.66 17.02 -0.84
CA ALA A 94 -9.26 17.04 -0.47
C ALA A 94 -8.51 15.89 -1.16
N ARG A 95 -9.05 14.68 -1.12
CA ARG A 95 -8.47 13.52 -1.79
C ARG A 95 -8.40 13.69 -3.30
N LEU A 96 -9.46 14.21 -3.94
CA LEU A 96 -9.42 14.52 -5.38
C LEU A 96 -8.35 15.57 -5.72
N ARG A 97 -8.05 16.50 -4.80
CA ARG A 97 -6.94 17.47 -4.98
C ARG A 97 -5.59 16.80 -4.82
N ASP A 98 -5.43 15.96 -3.80
CA ASP A 98 -4.18 15.21 -3.57
C ASP A 98 -3.86 14.30 -4.76
N ASP A 99 -4.89 13.73 -5.38
CA ASP A 99 -4.78 12.93 -6.60
C ASP A 99 -4.58 13.76 -7.88
N GLY A 100 -4.62 15.11 -7.77
CA GLY A 100 -4.42 16.01 -8.92
C GLY A 100 -5.60 16.05 -9.90
N ILE A 101 -6.73 15.44 -9.58
CA ILE A 101 -7.95 15.40 -10.41
C ILE A 101 -8.66 16.76 -10.38
N VAL A 102 -8.64 17.40 -9.21
CA VAL A 102 -9.30 18.68 -8.97
C VAL A 102 -8.29 19.69 -8.45
N ALA A 103 -8.44 20.96 -8.81
CA ALA A 103 -7.68 22.08 -8.25
C ALA A 103 -8.62 23.05 -7.55
N ALA A 104 -8.22 23.56 -6.38
CA ALA A 104 -8.93 24.63 -5.71
C ALA A 104 -8.39 26.00 -6.15
N GLN A 105 -9.28 26.95 -6.45
CA GLN A 105 -8.95 28.36 -6.63
C GLN A 105 -9.55 29.14 -5.48
N HIS A 106 -8.68 29.84 -4.75
CA HIS A 106 -9.08 30.56 -3.54
C HIS A 106 -10.23 31.54 -3.82
N GLY A 107 -11.31 31.45 -3.05
CA GLY A 107 -12.50 32.30 -3.20
C GLY A 107 -13.37 32.02 -4.42
N VAL A 108 -12.94 31.18 -5.35
CA VAL A 108 -13.66 30.91 -6.60
C VAL A 108 -14.33 29.54 -6.61
N GLY A 109 -13.66 28.50 -6.09
CA GLY A 109 -14.18 27.14 -6.02
C GLY A 109 -13.19 26.06 -6.42
N SER A 110 -13.70 24.87 -6.69
CA SER A 110 -12.94 23.73 -7.17
C SER A 110 -13.19 23.49 -8.66
N PHE A 111 -12.14 23.15 -9.40
CA PHE A 111 -12.18 22.95 -10.84
C PHE A 111 -11.59 21.61 -11.23
N VAL A 112 -12.15 20.96 -12.23
CA VAL A 112 -11.56 19.75 -12.81
C VAL A 112 -10.23 20.13 -13.43
N ARG A 113 -9.15 19.54 -12.95
CA ARG A 113 -7.79 19.75 -13.45
C ARG A 113 -7.39 18.73 -14.50
N ARG A 114 -7.89 17.50 -14.34
CA ARG A 114 -7.59 16.39 -15.22
C ARG A 114 -8.74 15.42 -15.35
N ARG A 115 -8.87 14.86 -16.54
CA ARG A 115 -9.76 13.75 -16.80
C ARG A 115 -9.00 12.44 -16.55
N PRO A 116 -9.48 11.55 -15.68
CA PRO A 116 -8.92 10.21 -15.54
C PRO A 116 -8.99 9.45 -16.88
N PRO A 117 -8.06 8.52 -17.12
CA PRO A 117 -8.08 7.71 -18.33
C PRO A 117 -9.40 6.96 -18.49
N GLN A 118 -9.93 6.93 -19.72
CA GLN A 118 -11.19 6.26 -20.02
C GLN A 118 -11.16 4.77 -19.66
N GLY A 119 -10.01 4.11 -19.80
CA GLY A 119 -9.81 2.71 -19.39
C GLY A 119 -9.94 2.46 -17.87
N LEU A 120 -9.80 3.48 -17.03
CA LEU A 120 -10.05 3.36 -15.59
C LEU A 120 -11.54 3.09 -15.30
N ILE A 121 -12.42 3.57 -16.17
CA ILE A 121 -13.89 3.54 -15.98
C ILE A 121 -14.53 2.37 -16.68
N GLU A 122 -14.01 2.00 -17.85
CA GLU A 122 -14.49 0.84 -18.59
C GLU A 122 -14.25 -0.48 -17.83
N HIS A 123 -13.29 -0.48 -16.89
CA HIS A 123 -12.87 -1.66 -16.13
C HIS A 123 -13.17 -1.59 -14.62
N ALA A 124 -13.61 -0.44 -14.11
CA ALA A 124 -13.94 -0.26 -12.70
C ALA A 124 -15.25 0.48 -12.53
N ARG A 125 -16.14 -0.06 -11.69
CA ARG A 125 -17.31 0.68 -11.19
C ARG A 125 -16.80 1.81 -10.27
N ALA A 126 -17.61 2.84 -10.04
CA ALA A 126 -17.20 3.98 -9.20
C ALA A 126 -16.75 3.56 -7.79
N ASP A 127 -17.39 2.56 -7.22
CA ASP A 127 -17.04 1.90 -5.95
C ASP A 127 -15.70 1.15 -6.02
N ASP A 128 -15.35 0.56 -7.17
CA ASP A 128 -14.07 -0.14 -7.37
C ASP A 128 -12.90 0.87 -7.44
N VAL A 129 -13.09 2.04 -8.05
CA VAL A 129 -12.05 3.08 -8.14
C VAL A 129 -11.72 3.65 -6.76
N ALA A 130 -12.71 3.90 -5.92
CA ALA A 130 -12.48 4.33 -4.56
C ALA A 130 -11.74 3.26 -3.74
N GLY A 131 -12.10 1.98 -3.92
CA GLY A 131 -11.39 0.84 -3.33
C GLY A 131 -9.93 0.76 -3.77
N LEU A 132 -9.69 0.99 -5.05
CA LEU A 132 -8.37 1.05 -5.65
C LEU A 132 -7.49 2.15 -5.03
N MET A 133 -8.02 3.37 -4.90
CA MET A 133 -7.28 4.49 -4.31
C MET A 133 -6.96 4.25 -2.84
N ARG A 134 -7.89 3.67 -2.06
CA ARG A 134 -7.61 3.24 -0.68
C ARG A 134 -6.54 2.16 -0.59
N CYS A 135 -6.53 1.22 -1.52
CA CYS A 135 -5.48 0.21 -1.62
C CYS A 135 -4.11 0.87 -1.86
N MET A 136 -4.01 1.82 -2.79
CA MET A 136 -2.77 2.55 -3.06
C MET A 136 -2.28 3.34 -1.84
N GLU A 137 -3.19 3.93 -1.05
CA GLU A 137 -2.86 4.62 0.20
C GLU A 137 -2.31 3.66 1.26
N ALA A 138 -2.93 2.49 1.42
CA ALA A 138 -2.46 1.45 2.33
C ALA A 138 -1.08 0.90 1.91
N ARG A 139 -0.89 0.66 0.61
CA ARG A 139 0.40 0.23 0.03
C ARG A 139 1.52 1.20 0.37
N LEU A 140 1.28 2.50 0.22
CA LEU A 140 2.28 3.53 0.49
C LEU A 140 2.85 3.42 1.91
N SER A 141 1.99 3.14 2.90
CA SER A 141 2.41 2.99 4.29
C SER A 141 3.10 1.65 4.56
N LEU A 142 2.58 0.55 4.01
CA LEU A 142 3.05 -0.80 4.28
C LEU A 142 4.34 -1.12 3.55
N GLU A 143 4.39 -0.82 2.25
CA GLU A 143 5.51 -1.25 1.40
C GLU A 143 6.75 -0.38 1.58
N ALA A 144 6.59 0.91 1.90
CA ALA A 144 7.71 1.76 2.30
C ALA A 144 8.38 1.24 3.58
N ALA A 145 7.57 0.85 4.57
CA ALA A 145 8.08 0.24 5.80
C ALA A 145 8.72 -1.12 5.53
N ALA A 146 8.13 -1.96 4.68
CA ALA A 146 8.69 -3.24 4.28
C ALA A 146 10.05 -3.08 3.58
N ALA A 147 10.18 -2.15 2.61
CA ALA A 147 11.42 -1.84 1.91
C ALA A 147 12.52 -1.36 2.87
N ARG A 148 12.17 -0.48 3.83
CA ARG A 148 13.09 -0.07 4.89
C ARG A 148 13.64 -1.27 5.67
N HIS A 149 12.76 -2.14 6.11
CA HIS A 149 13.16 -3.33 6.88
C HIS A 149 13.91 -4.35 6.02
N ALA A 150 13.57 -4.49 4.73
CA ALA A 150 14.32 -5.30 3.79
C ALA A 150 15.78 -4.82 3.68
N ALA A 151 16.01 -3.51 3.53
CA ALA A 151 17.38 -2.96 3.52
C ALA A 151 18.18 -3.30 4.79
N LEU A 152 17.52 -3.34 5.95
CA LEU A 152 18.17 -3.67 7.23
C LEU A 152 18.44 -5.17 7.42
N ARG A 153 17.61 -6.05 6.86
CA ARG A 153 17.55 -7.47 7.25
C ARG A 153 17.76 -8.46 6.11
N ALA A 154 17.58 -8.07 4.85
CA ALA A 154 17.67 -8.99 3.71
C ALA A 154 18.94 -9.80 3.73
N THR A 155 18.85 -11.11 3.55
CA THR A 155 19.98 -11.99 3.32
C THR A 155 20.42 -11.91 1.84
N PRO A 156 21.61 -12.40 1.48
CA PRO A 156 22.00 -12.50 0.07
C PRO A 156 20.97 -13.25 -0.78
N ARG A 157 20.36 -14.31 -0.23
CA ARG A 157 19.31 -15.09 -0.89
C ARG A 157 18.03 -14.28 -1.11
N ASP A 158 17.70 -13.37 -0.21
CA ASP A 158 16.54 -12.50 -0.38
C ASP A 158 16.79 -11.50 -1.49
N ILE A 159 17.99 -10.93 -1.57
CA ILE A 159 18.40 -10.04 -2.66
C ILE A 159 18.33 -10.76 -4.01
N GLU A 160 18.82 -11.99 -4.11
CA GLU A 160 18.69 -12.82 -5.31
C GLU A 160 17.25 -13.06 -5.72
N ARG A 161 16.34 -13.24 -4.74
CA ARG A 161 14.90 -13.40 -5.01
C ARG A 161 14.25 -12.11 -5.53
N ILE A 162 14.58 -10.97 -4.94
CA ILE A 162 14.08 -9.67 -5.43
C ILE A 162 14.59 -9.41 -6.85
N GLU A 163 15.87 -9.71 -7.12
CA GLU A 163 16.48 -9.56 -8.44
C GLU A 163 15.81 -10.48 -9.48
N ALA A 164 15.57 -11.73 -9.14
CA ALA A 164 14.87 -12.68 -10.02
C ALA A 164 13.44 -12.23 -10.34
N ALA A 165 12.72 -11.67 -9.36
CA ALA A 165 11.37 -11.11 -9.55
C ALA A 165 11.41 -9.88 -10.47
N LEU A 166 12.39 -8.99 -10.30
CA LEU A 166 12.60 -7.83 -11.17
C LEU A 166 12.91 -8.25 -12.61
N ASP A 167 13.82 -9.22 -12.79
CA ASP A 167 14.15 -9.76 -14.10
C ASP A 167 12.94 -10.40 -14.80
N HIS A 168 12.10 -11.10 -14.04
CA HIS A 168 10.86 -11.65 -14.57
C HIS A 168 9.91 -10.55 -15.01
N MET A 169 9.74 -9.52 -14.21
CA MET A 169 8.91 -8.36 -14.52
C MET A 169 9.44 -7.65 -15.78
N GLU A 170 10.75 -7.40 -15.89
CA GLU A 170 11.36 -6.75 -17.05
C GLU A 170 11.10 -7.54 -18.33
N ARG A 171 11.37 -8.85 -18.34
CA ARG A 171 11.08 -9.73 -19.49
C ARG A 171 9.61 -9.69 -19.88
N THR A 172 8.71 -9.68 -18.92
CA THR A 172 7.26 -9.64 -19.14
C THR A 172 6.84 -8.31 -19.74
N MET A 173 7.36 -7.18 -19.23
CA MET A 173 7.11 -5.84 -19.74
C MET A 173 7.59 -5.64 -21.17
N ARG A 174 8.86 -6.04 -21.46
CA ARG A 174 9.43 -5.93 -22.79
C ARG A 174 8.74 -6.80 -23.81
N ALA A 175 8.19 -7.95 -23.37
CA ALA A 175 7.36 -8.80 -24.21
C ALA A 175 5.91 -8.28 -24.37
N ARG A 176 5.57 -7.11 -23.82
CA ARG A 176 4.21 -6.52 -23.86
C ARG A 176 3.12 -7.46 -23.32
N LYS A 177 3.48 -8.35 -22.38
CA LYS A 177 2.55 -9.24 -21.69
C LYS A 177 1.95 -8.60 -20.45
N PRO A 178 0.82 -9.12 -19.90
CA PRO A 178 0.28 -8.65 -18.63
C PRO A 178 1.32 -8.83 -17.50
N VAL A 179 1.71 -7.73 -16.87
CA VAL A 179 2.81 -7.68 -15.88
C VAL A 179 2.32 -7.69 -14.43
N ARG A 180 1.02 -7.56 -14.19
CA ARG A 180 0.44 -7.37 -12.86
C ARG A 180 0.89 -8.40 -11.82
N GLU A 181 1.00 -9.67 -12.21
CA GLU A 181 1.47 -10.73 -11.32
C GLU A 181 2.97 -10.58 -11.04
N ALA A 182 3.77 -10.34 -12.07
CA ALA A 182 5.22 -10.17 -11.93
C ALA A 182 5.59 -8.92 -11.10
N ASP A 183 4.84 -7.84 -11.23
CA ASP A 183 4.98 -6.63 -10.41
C ASP A 183 4.59 -6.92 -8.94
N PHE A 184 3.48 -7.61 -8.73
CA PHE A 184 3.10 -8.05 -7.38
C PHE A 184 4.17 -8.95 -6.74
N ASP A 185 4.74 -9.88 -7.50
CA ASP A 185 5.79 -10.79 -7.03
C ASP A 185 7.05 -10.03 -6.59
N PHE A 186 7.42 -8.94 -7.28
CA PHE A 186 8.50 -8.07 -6.84
C PHE A 186 8.20 -7.42 -5.49
N HIS A 187 7.03 -6.82 -5.31
CA HIS A 187 6.62 -6.21 -4.06
C HIS A 187 6.54 -7.23 -2.92
N MET A 188 6.09 -8.44 -3.22
CA MET A 188 6.05 -9.54 -2.25
C MET A 188 7.47 -9.98 -1.85
N ALA A 189 8.39 -10.10 -2.80
CA ALA A 189 9.79 -10.46 -2.51
C ALA A 189 10.46 -9.42 -1.59
N VAL A 190 10.16 -8.11 -1.79
CA VAL A 190 10.62 -7.04 -0.89
C VAL A 190 10.00 -7.19 0.50
N ALA A 191 8.70 -7.51 0.59
CA ALA A 191 8.03 -7.73 1.88
C ALA A 191 8.60 -8.94 2.63
N GLU A 192 8.87 -10.06 1.95
CA GLU A 192 9.51 -11.24 2.51
C GLU A 192 10.92 -10.92 3.04
N ALA A 193 11.72 -10.15 2.29
CA ALA A 193 13.05 -9.71 2.67
C ALA A 193 13.06 -8.81 3.91
N SER A 194 11.93 -8.21 4.28
CA SER A 194 11.79 -7.45 5.53
C SER A 194 11.93 -8.31 6.78
N GLY A 195 11.78 -9.64 6.67
CA GLY A 195 11.77 -10.58 7.78
C GLY A 195 10.58 -10.40 8.74
N ASN A 196 9.48 -9.81 8.27
CA ASN A 196 8.25 -9.63 9.03
C ASN A 196 7.06 -10.16 8.21
N GLU A 197 6.60 -11.36 8.57
CA GLU A 197 5.52 -12.06 7.89
C GLU A 197 4.21 -11.26 7.84
N ILE A 198 3.99 -10.36 8.80
CA ILE A 198 2.77 -9.53 8.83
C ILE A 198 2.68 -8.62 7.58
N PHE A 199 3.82 -8.12 7.06
CA PHE A 199 3.79 -7.36 5.79
C PHE A 199 3.32 -8.24 4.63
N CYS A 200 3.78 -9.48 4.55
CA CYS A 200 3.36 -10.45 3.54
C CYS A 200 1.87 -10.76 3.64
N ASP A 201 1.38 -11.02 4.85
CA ASP A 201 -0.04 -11.30 5.11
C ASP A 201 -0.93 -10.12 4.72
N MET A 202 -0.52 -8.89 5.06
CA MET A 202 -1.27 -7.68 4.72
C MET A 202 -1.29 -7.44 3.20
N LEU A 203 -0.18 -7.65 2.49
CA LEU A 203 -0.13 -7.55 1.03
C LEU A 203 -1.00 -8.63 0.38
N ASN A 204 -0.93 -9.87 0.86
CA ASN A 204 -1.77 -10.96 0.37
C ASN A 204 -3.26 -10.69 0.61
N ALA A 205 -3.65 -10.14 1.76
CA ALA A 205 -5.03 -9.78 2.05
C ALA A 205 -5.59 -8.72 1.07
N THR A 206 -4.72 -7.88 0.51
CA THR A 206 -5.09 -6.84 -0.47
C THR A 206 -4.79 -7.23 -1.92
N ARG A 207 -4.29 -8.46 -2.17
CA ARG A 207 -3.80 -8.91 -3.48
C ARG A 207 -4.77 -8.63 -4.63
N GLY A 208 -6.05 -8.94 -4.45
CA GLY A 208 -7.06 -8.71 -5.50
C GLY A 208 -7.15 -7.25 -5.94
N LEU A 209 -7.18 -6.31 -4.99
CA LEU A 209 -7.19 -4.88 -5.26
C LEU A 209 -5.85 -4.40 -5.83
N MET A 210 -4.73 -4.95 -5.35
CA MET A 210 -3.40 -4.65 -5.88
C MET A 210 -3.27 -5.05 -7.34
N LEU A 211 -3.63 -6.27 -7.70
CA LEU A 211 -3.57 -6.75 -9.09
C LEU A 211 -4.47 -5.93 -10.02
N GLN A 212 -5.60 -5.46 -9.53
CA GLN A 212 -6.47 -4.55 -10.28
C GLN A 212 -5.79 -3.19 -10.48
N ALA A 213 -5.20 -2.60 -9.42
CA ALA A 213 -4.46 -1.33 -9.47
C ALA A 213 -3.29 -1.38 -10.44
N ILE A 214 -2.48 -2.41 -10.31
CA ILE A 214 -1.32 -2.65 -11.19
C ILE A 214 -1.78 -2.84 -12.64
N GLY A 215 -2.86 -3.60 -12.86
CA GLY A 215 -3.42 -3.82 -14.19
C GLY A 215 -3.86 -2.53 -14.87
N VAL A 216 -4.49 -1.62 -14.15
CA VAL A 216 -4.88 -0.29 -14.66
C VAL A 216 -3.64 0.56 -14.95
N ALA A 217 -2.70 0.66 -14.02
CA ALA A 217 -1.45 1.41 -14.21
C ALA A 217 -0.64 0.86 -15.40
N GLN A 218 -0.62 -0.47 -15.58
CA GLN A 218 0.03 -1.14 -16.69
C GLN A 218 -0.59 -0.82 -18.05
N GLN A 219 -1.91 -0.90 -18.17
CA GLN A 219 -2.59 -0.58 -19.44
C GLN A 219 -2.20 0.83 -19.91
N LEU A 220 -2.15 1.77 -18.96
CA LEU A 220 -1.72 3.13 -19.23
C LEU A 220 -0.22 3.24 -19.57
N THR A 221 0.62 2.41 -18.96
CA THR A 221 2.05 2.33 -19.24
C THR A 221 2.31 1.65 -20.57
N SER A 222 1.65 0.53 -20.86
CA SER A 222 1.83 -0.25 -22.10
C SER A 222 1.31 0.46 -23.34
N ALA A 223 0.33 1.36 -23.20
CA ALA A 223 -0.10 2.28 -24.25
C ALA A 223 0.89 3.43 -24.47
N GLY A 224 1.88 3.58 -23.58
CA GLY A 224 2.90 4.62 -23.63
C GLY A 224 4.15 4.24 -24.44
N SER A 225 5.11 5.16 -24.45
CA SER A 225 6.40 4.99 -25.13
C SER A 225 7.31 3.99 -24.41
N GLU A 226 8.34 3.50 -25.10
CA GLU A 226 9.42 2.67 -24.51
C GLU A 226 10.09 3.40 -23.32
N ALA A 227 10.24 4.72 -23.41
CA ALA A 227 10.77 5.55 -22.32
C ALA A 227 9.94 5.42 -21.02
N ARG A 228 8.64 5.20 -21.15
CA ARG A 228 7.76 5.02 -19.98
C ARG A 228 7.95 3.65 -19.31
N ILE A 229 8.16 2.61 -20.11
CA ILE A 229 8.51 1.27 -19.60
C ILE A 229 9.84 1.36 -18.86
N GLU A 230 10.83 2.00 -19.47
CA GLU A 230 12.16 2.15 -18.87
C GLU A 230 12.10 2.92 -17.54
N ALA A 231 11.31 3.99 -17.47
CA ALA A 231 11.13 4.75 -16.24
C ALA A 231 10.54 3.87 -15.09
N VAL A 232 9.57 3.00 -15.39
CA VAL A 232 9.01 2.08 -14.40
C VAL A 232 10.06 1.06 -13.95
N LEU A 233 10.82 0.50 -14.88
CA LEU A 233 11.90 -0.45 -14.56
C LEU A 233 13.00 0.20 -13.73
N ASP A 234 13.35 1.46 -14.03
CA ASP A 234 14.34 2.20 -13.26
C ASP A 234 13.88 2.48 -11.82
N GLU A 235 12.61 2.78 -11.61
CA GLU A 235 12.04 2.90 -10.27
C GLU A 235 12.28 1.62 -9.44
N HIS A 236 12.03 0.45 -10.02
CA HIS A 236 12.21 -0.84 -9.34
C HIS A 236 13.70 -1.19 -9.12
N ARG A 237 14.57 -0.90 -10.10
CA ARG A 237 16.03 -1.09 -9.97
C ARG A 237 16.61 -0.26 -8.84
N GLN A 238 16.15 0.99 -8.71
CA GLN A 238 16.60 1.87 -7.62
C GLN A 238 16.19 1.35 -6.25
N ILE A 239 14.97 0.78 -6.11
CA ILE A 239 14.54 0.14 -4.86
C ILE A 239 15.45 -1.06 -4.52
N LEU A 240 15.69 -1.95 -5.47
CA LEU A 240 16.60 -3.09 -5.28
C LEU A 240 18.01 -2.64 -4.88
N GLU A 241 18.55 -1.62 -5.55
CA GLU A 241 19.88 -1.11 -5.26
C GLU A 241 19.98 -0.49 -3.86
N ALA A 242 18.97 0.25 -3.42
CA ALA A 242 18.92 0.77 -2.06
C ALA A 242 18.86 -0.37 -1.00
N ILE A 243 18.10 -1.43 -1.27
CA ILE A 243 18.08 -2.62 -0.39
C ILE A 243 19.45 -3.32 -0.38
N ARG A 244 20.08 -3.49 -1.54
CA ARG A 244 21.42 -4.12 -1.69
C ARG A 244 22.50 -3.33 -0.96
N SER A 245 22.47 -2.02 -1.08
CA SER A 245 23.43 -1.12 -0.42
C SER A 245 23.13 -0.85 1.07
N ARG A 246 22.06 -1.46 1.63
CA ARG A 246 21.65 -1.27 3.03
C ARG A 246 21.19 0.14 3.37
N ASP A 247 20.77 0.91 2.38
CA ASP A 247 20.20 2.24 2.56
C ASP A 247 18.71 2.13 2.92
N ALA A 248 18.42 2.04 4.21
CA ALA A 248 17.07 1.84 4.72
C ALA A 248 16.13 3.04 4.45
N GLU A 249 16.64 4.26 4.59
CA GLU A 249 15.84 5.47 4.32
C GLU A 249 15.64 5.67 2.83
N GLY A 250 16.68 5.43 2.02
CA GLY A 250 16.59 5.47 0.55
C GLY A 250 15.62 4.43 0.03
N ALA A 251 15.65 3.18 0.53
CA ALA A 251 14.71 2.15 0.13
C ALA A 251 13.25 2.53 0.42
N ALA A 252 12.97 3.08 1.61
CA ALA A 252 11.63 3.56 1.97
C ALA A 252 11.17 4.72 1.07
N LEU A 253 12.08 5.69 0.82
CA LEU A 253 11.78 6.85 -0.02
C LEU A 253 11.52 6.45 -1.46
N LEU A 254 12.35 5.57 -2.03
CA LEU A 254 12.23 5.10 -3.41
C LEU A 254 10.98 4.25 -3.61
N MET A 255 10.63 3.37 -2.66
CA MET A 255 9.36 2.65 -2.69
C MET A 255 8.17 3.61 -2.61
N SER A 256 8.22 4.60 -1.72
CA SER A 256 7.17 5.64 -1.65
C SER A 256 7.05 6.41 -2.96
N TYR A 257 8.17 6.82 -3.55
CA TYR A 257 8.20 7.51 -4.82
C TYR A 257 7.56 6.66 -5.93
N HIS A 258 7.97 5.39 -6.07
CA HIS A 258 7.42 4.45 -7.02
C HIS A 258 5.88 4.33 -6.90
N LEU A 259 5.37 4.15 -5.68
CA LEU A 259 3.92 4.01 -5.43
C LEU A 259 3.15 5.29 -5.73
N VAL A 260 3.73 6.46 -5.42
CA VAL A 260 3.16 7.77 -5.81
C VAL A 260 3.12 7.91 -7.32
N GLN A 261 4.18 7.53 -8.05
CA GLN A 261 4.18 7.54 -9.51
C GLN A 261 3.19 6.53 -10.09
N ALA A 262 3.08 5.32 -9.51
CA ALA A 262 2.07 4.35 -9.91
C ALA A 262 0.64 4.90 -9.72
N ARG A 263 0.35 5.54 -8.58
CA ARG A 263 -0.92 6.21 -8.33
C ARG A 263 -1.19 7.33 -9.35
N ARG A 264 -0.19 8.16 -9.64
CA ARG A 264 -0.30 9.20 -10.68
C ARG A 264 -0.56 8.61 -12.05
N ARG A 265 0.09 7.50 -12.41
CA ARG A 265 -0.17 6.80 -13.68
C ARG A 265 -1.63 6.31 -13.79
N VAL A 266 -2.24 5.92 -12.68
CA VAL A 266 -3.66 5.56 -12.63
C VAL A 266 -4.58 6.78 -12.82
N THR A 267 -4.19 7.93 -12.29
CA THR A 267 -5.00 9.16 -12.31
C THR A 267 -4.64 10.12 -13.44
N ASP A 268 -3.45 10.01 -14.02
CA ASP A 268 -2.94 10.92 -15.04
C ASP A 268 -3.13 10.38 -16.46
N GLN A 269 -3.75 11.18 -17.32
CA GLN A 269 -3.48 11.10 -18.75
C GLN A 269 -2.15 11.83 -19.00
N GLU A 270 -1.06 11.10 -19.29
CA GLU A 270 0.11 11.77 -19.79
C GLU A 270 -0.24 12.44 -21.12
N ARG A 271 0.19 13.70 -21.22
CA ARG A 271 0.20 14.42 -22.48
C ARG A 271 0.82 13.50 -23.53
N ARG A 272 0.04 13.16 -24.55
CA ARG A 272 0.58 12.66 -25.81
C ARG A 272 1.48 13.78 -26.32
N ALA A 273 2.79 13.60 -26.19
CA ALA A 273 3.77 14.37 -26.91
C ALA A 273 3.82 13.87 -28.33
#